data_36b37a0cf748f461cc1e3241efbc5570
#
_entry.id   36b37a0cf748f461cc1e3241efbc5570
#
_cell.length_a   1.000
_cell.length_b   1.000
_cell.length_c   1.000
_cell.angle_alpha   90.00
_cell.angle_beta   90.00
_cell.angle_gamma   90.00
#
_symmetry.space_group_name_H-M   'P 1'
#
loop_
_entity.id
_entity.type
_entity.pdbx_description
1 polymer ?
#
loop_
_entity_poly.entity_id
_entity_poly.type
_entity_poly.pdbx_seq_one_letter_code
_entity_poly.pdbx_strand_id
1 'polypeptide(L)'
;HRIGNGGKEVWIQATYNPIFDHNGRVFKVVKYATDITGRKMAVNDICEIMLSLSKGNLTSKLEREYEGEFKQLAESVNEFVSNLTNIIHEIRSGSETINNASAEIAKGNTDLSTRTEQQASSLEETASSMEELTSTVQLNADNAKQANGLASEASRVAIDGGKLIEQVVGTMADINQSAKKIEDIIGVIDGIAFQTNILALNAAVEAARAGEQGRGFAVVASEVRTLAQRSANAAKDIKDLISDSVTKVESGNELVNESGKTMQEIVTAIQRVNDIMSEIASASAEQASGIDEINKAVTQMDEMTQQNAALVEEAAAAAESMSSQASQLISRVNFFELGHVQEIAPAPPMAPATPPAKPKVSAKALAAAPKKSLQASHPDDDEWESF
;
A
#
# COMPACT_ATOMS: atom_id res chain seq x y z
N HIS A 1 75.17 38.95 -46.36
CA HIS A 1 74.10 39.08 -47.35
C HIS A 1 74.67 39.60 -48.68
N ARG A 2 74.26 39.05 -49.78
CA ARG A 2 74.64 39.45 -51.17
C ARG A 2 73.40 39.36 -52.09
N ILE A 3 73.39 40.22 -53.04
CA ILE A 3 72.34 40.19 -54.05
C ILE A 3 72.99 39.62 -55.32
N GLY A 4 72.51 38.47 -55.76
CA GLY A 4 73.00 37.79 -57.01
C GLY A 4 72.38 38.37 -58.23
N ASN A 5 72.80 37.85 -59.42
CA ASN A 5 72.27 38.28 -60.69
C ASN A 5 70.75 38.04 -60.76
N GLY A 6 70.02 39.06 -61.24
CA GLY A 6 68.54 39.01 -61.25
C GLY A 6 67.86 39.31 -59.89
N GLY A 7 68.53 39.89 -58.85
CA GLY A 7 68.00 40.31 -57.61
C GLY A 7 67.84 39.18 -56.52
N LYS A 8 68.36 37.99 -56.82
CA LYS A 8 68.29 36.86 -55.90
C LYS A 8 69.14 37.15 -54.66
N GLU A 9 68.52 37.15 -53.47
CA GLU A 9 69.23 37.25 -52.21
C GLU A 9 69.97 35.96 -51.87
N VAL A 10 71.27 36.10 -51.57
CA VAL A 10 72.12 34.97 -51.20
C VAL A 10 72.91 35.29 -49.92
N TRP A 11 72.83 34.38 -48.96
CA TRP A 11 73.59 34.48 -47.75
C TRP A 11 74.82 33.60 -47.84
N ILE A 12 76.03 34.22 -47.72
CA ILE A 12 77.29 33.52 -47.91
C ILE A 12 78.10 33.61 -46.59
N GLN A 13 78.52 32.49 -46.03
CA GLN A 13 79.55 32.44 -45.05
C GLN A 13 80.90 32.29 -45.75
N ALA A 14 81.76 33.28 -45.55
CA ALA A 14 83.04 33.32 -46.25
C ALA A 14 84.23 33.55 -45.33
N THR A 15 85.33 32.81 -45.56
CA THR A 15 86.59 32.98 -44.91
C THR A 15 87.59 33.51 -45.98
N TYR A 16 88.31 34.55 -45.63
CA TYR A 16 89.31 35.20 -46.46
C TYR A 16 90.68 34.88 -45.90
N ASN A 17 91.52 34.10 -46.66
CA ASN A 17 92.88 33.67 -46.30
C ASN A 17 93.89 34.40 -47.17
N PRO A 18 94.70 35.30 -46.58
CA PRO A 18 95.77 35.93 -47.29
C PRO A 18 96.90 34.94 -47.62
N ILE A 19 97.42 35.04 -48.83
CA ILE A 19 98.65 34.32 -49.27
C ILE A 19 99.76 35.38 -49.36
N PHE A 20 100.86 35.14 -48.66
CA PHE A 20 101.94 36.08 -48.56
C PHE A 20 103.08 35.72 -49.58
N ASP A 21 103.81 36.74 -50.12
CA ASP A 21 105.01 36.53 -50.92
C ASP A 21 106.22 36.26 -50.01
N HIS A 22 107.41 36.01 -50.60
CA HIS A 22 108.62 35.72 -49.85
C HIS A 22 109.12 36.92 -49.02
N ASN A 23 108.53 38.10 -49.21
CA ASN A 23 108.80 39.33 -48.44
C ASN A 23 107.76 39.62 -47.39
N GLY A 24 106.80 38.67 -47.12
CA GLY A 24 105.70 38.82 -46.12
C GLY A 24 104.58 39.79 -46.54
N ARG A 25 104.49 40.18 -47.85
CA ARG A 25 103.40 41.02 -48.35
C ARG A 25 102.26 40.19 -48.90
N VAL A 26 100.99 40.55 -48.63
CA VAL A 26 99.85 39.88 -49.17
C VAL A 26 99.90 39.97 -50.67
N PHE A 27 100.13 38.83 -51.35
CA PHE A 27 100.21 38.69 -52.81
C PHE A 27 98.84 38.32 -53.41
N LYS A 28 98.06 37.53 -52.70
CA LYS A 28 96.75 37.02 -53.15
C LYS A 28 95.87 36.76 -51.96
N VAL A 29 94.49 36.91 -52.09
CA VAL A 29 93.50 36.50 -51.08
C VAL A 29 92.64 35.37 -51.66
N VAL A 30 92.57 34.27 -51.03
CA VAL A 30 91.72 33.14 -51.40
C VAL A 30 90.46 33.20 -50.52
N LYS A 31 89.34 33.29 -51.17
CA LYS A 31 88.01 33.28 -50.52
C LYS A 31 87.40 31.90 -50.63
N TYR A 32 87.15 31.27 -49.50
CA TYR A 32 86.28 30.10 -49.44
C TYR A 32 84.91 30.56 -48.99
N ALA A 33 83.88 30.26 -49.82
CA ALA A 33 82.52 30.74 -49.51
C ALA A 33 81.51 29.59 -49.61
N THR A 34 80.72 29.44 -48.64
CA THR A 34 79.59 28.45 -48.54
C THR A 34 78.32 29.22 -48.65
N ASP A 35 77.36 28.77 -49.46
CA ASP A 35 75.99 29.29 -49.53
C ASP A 35 75.25 28.76 -48.30
N ILE A 36 74.77 29.66 -47.46
CA ILE A 36 74.04 29.36 -46.25
C ILE A 36 72.59 29.90 -46.36
N THR A 37 72.08 30.21 -47.56
CA THR A 37 70.78 30.80 -47.80
C THR A 37 69.63 29.88 -47.26
N GLY A 38 69.69 28.58 -47.63
CA GLY A 38 68.69 27.58 -47.17
C GLY A 38 68.66 27.44 -45.66
N ARG A 39 69.89 27.43 -45.06
CA ARG A 39 70.00 27.39 -43.60
C ARG A 39 69.37 28.63 -42.93
N LYS A 40 69.64 29.83 -43.42
CA LYS A 40 69.11 31.09 -42.90
C LYS A 40 67.56 31.13 -43.01
N MET A 41 67.03 30.73 -44.16
CA MET A 41 65.62 30.67 -44.43
C MET A 41 64.94 29.66 -43.48
N ALA A 42 65.45 28.45 -43.33
CA ALA A 42 64.91 27.42 -42.45
C ALA A 42 64.83 27.91 -40.99
N VAL A 43 65.93 28.51 -40.52
CA VAL A 43 65.94 29.04 -39.14
C VAL A 43 64.90 30.17 -38.95
N ASN A 44 64.76 31.08 -39.90
CA ASN A 44 63.79 32.16 -39.83
C ASN A 44 62.35 31.62 -39.85
N ASP A 45 62.05 30.71 -40.80
CA ASP A 45 60.69 30.13 -40.92
C ASP A 45 60.33 29.37 -39.66
N ILE A 46 61.27 28.61 -39.09
CA ILE A 46 61.05 27.91 -37.80
C ILE A 46 60.81 28.91 -36.64
N CYS A 47 61.64 30.00 -36.59
CA CYS A 47 61.44 31.04 -35.58
C CYS A 47 60.09 31.73 -35.72
N GLU A 48 59.59 31.98 -36.93
CA GLU A 48 58.26 32.56 -37.18
C GLU A 48 57.14 31.63 -36.71
N ILE A 49 57.22 30.33 -37.02
CA ILE A 49 56.26 29.37 -36.50
C ILE A 49 56.29 29.29 -34.97
N MET A 50 57.46 29.19 -34.36
CA MET A 50 57.57 29.17 -32.88
C MET A 50 57.00 30.43 -32.25
N LEU A 51 57.18 31.60 -32.87
CA LEU A 51 56.55 32.82 -32.42
C LEU A 51 55.04 32.80 -32.59
N SER A 52 54.53 32.24 -33.69
CA SER A 52 53.12 32.05 -33.95
C SER A 52 52.47 31.10 -32.93
N LEU A 53 53.11 29.97 -32.66
CA LEU A 53 52.68 29.00 -31.62
C LEU A 53 52.64 29.62 -30.22
N SER A 54 53.63 30.45 -29.88
CA SER A 54 53.65 31.15 -28.58
C SER A 54 52.49 32.10 -28.39
N LYS A 55 51.87 32.57 -29.48
CA LYS A 55 50.65 33.40 -29.50
C LYS A 55 49.37 32.58 -29.60
N GLY A 56 49.48 31.26 -29.60
CA GLY A 56 48.33 30.35 -29.69
C GLY A 56 47.91 29.98 -31.13
N ASN A 57 48.60 30.46 -32.14
CA ASN A 57 48.23 30.16 -33.54
C ASN A 57 48.80 28.80 -33.97
N LEU A 58 47.93 27.80 -34.11
CA LEU A 58 48.25 26.43 -34.55
C LEU A 58 47.95 26.22 -36.06
N THR A 59 47.59 27.29 -36.79
CA THR A 59 47.25 27.16 -38.20
C THR A 59 48.47 27.17 -39.12
N SER A 60 49.59 27.72 -38.63
CA SER A 60 50.82 27.90 -39.40
C SER A 60 51.54 26.57 -39.60
N LYS A 61 52.02 26.34 -40.84
CA LYS A 61 52.81 25.17 -41.22
C LYS A 61 54.05 25.60 -41.97
N LEU A 62 55.14 24.80 -41.92
CA LEU A 62 56.30 24.93 -42.75
C LEU A 62 56.00 24.26 -44.09
N GLU A 63 55.68 25.05 -45.10
CA GLU A 63 55.30 24.58 -46.46
C GLU A 63 56.48 24.56 -47.45
N ARG A 64 57.60 25.24 -47.08
CA ARG A 64 58.77 25.31 -47.92
C ARG A 64 59.51 23.97 -47.95
N GLU A 65 60.03 23.60 -49.11
CA GLU A 65 60.95 22.47 -49.23
C GLU A 65 62.31 22.83 -48.63
N TYR A 66 62.76 22.03 -47.70
CA TYR A 66 64.09 22.14 -47.09
C TYR A 66 64.95 20.95 -47.48
N GLU A 67 66.26 21.14 -47.46
CA GLU A 67 67.21 20.08 -47.76
C GLU A 67 67.97 19.61 -46.50
N GLY A 68 68.40 18.34 -46.49
CA GLY A 68 69.23 17.77 -45.43
C GLY A 68 68.49 17.74 -44.04
N GLU A 69 69.22 18.12 -43.00
CA GLU A 69 68.76 18.09 -41.65
C GLU A 69 67.57 19.02 -41.38
N PHE A 70 67.42 20.09 -42.14
CA PHE A 70 66.32 21.05 -42.02
C PHE A 70 64.98 20.49 -42.51
N LYS A 71 65.00 19.51 -43.44
CA LYS A 71 63.83 18.80 -43.90
C LYS A 71 63.22 18.00 -42.72
N GLN A 72 64.03 17.19 -42.02
CA GLN A 72 63.63 16.41 -40.93
C GLN A 72 63.10 17.28 -39.76
N LEU A 73 63.77 18.44 -39.49
CA LEU A 73 63.32 19.40 -38.47
C LEU A 73 61.98 20.02 -38.86
N ALA A 74 61.74 20.40 -40.11
CA ALA A 74 60.47 20.96 -40.56
C ALA A 74 59.30 19.93 -40.43
N GLU A 75 59.56 18.67 -40.81
CA GLU A 75 58.61 17.58 -40.68
C GLU A 75 58.27 17.38 -39.22
N SER A 76 59.25 17.31 -38.30
CA SER A 76 59.02 17.17 -36.84
C SER A 76 58.26 18.34 -36.26
N VAL A 77 58.52 19.59 -36.68
CA VAL A 77 57.76 20.77 -36.23
C VAL A 77 56.32 20.70 -36.71
N ASN A 78 56.07 20.34 -37.97
CA ASN A 78 54.72 20.18 -38.52
C ASN A 78 53.95 19.06 -37.80
N GLU A 79 54.59 17.92 -37.52
CA GLU A 79 53.99 16.83 -36.73
C GLU A 79 53.67 17.27 -35.32
N PHE A 80 54.56 18.00 -34.64
CA PHE A 80 54.30 18.56 -33.32
C PHE A 80 53.08 19.50 -33.32
N VAL A 81 52.98 20.42 -34.31
CA VAL A 81 51.80 21.32 -34.43
C VAL A 81 50.54 20.54 -34.68
N SER A 82 50.57 19.51 -35.53
CA SER A 82 49.41 18.65 -35.81
C SER A 82 48.94 17.90 -34.58
N ASN A 83 49.87 17.28 -33.84
CA ASN A 83 49.54 16.58 -32.62
C ASN A 83 48.96 17.51 -31.53
N LEU A 84 49.54 18.71 -31.39
CA LEU A 84 49.02 19.72 -30.46
C LEU A 84 47.62 20.19 -30.86
N THR A 85 47.37 20.41 -32.18
CA THR A 85 46.05 20.76 -32.69
C THR A 85 45.01 19.72 -32.38
N ASN A 86 45.32 18.43 -32.55
CA ASN A 86 44.43 17.32 -32.23
C ASN A 86 44.11 17.26 -30.73
N ILE A 87 45.13 17.39 -29.87
CA ILE A 87 44.92 17.40 -28.40
C ILE A 87 44.00 18.56 -27.99
N ILE A 88 44.22 19.76 -28.52
CA ILE A 88 43.40 20.93 -28.22
C ILE A 88 41.95 20.73 -28.70
N HIS A 89 41.78 20.12 -29.89
CA HIS A 89 40.44 19.78 -30.40
C HIS A 89 39.71 18.77 -29.51
N GLU A 90 40.40 17.71 -29.09
CA GLU A 90 39.86 16.69 -28.20
C GLU A 90 39.46 17.29 -26.84
N ILE A 91 40.30 18.16 -26.23
CA ILE A 91 39.98 18.84 -24.97
C ILE A 91 38.74 19.72 -25.13
N ARG A 92 38.64 20.48 -26.23
CA ARG A 92 37.48 21.32 -26.51
C ARG A 92 36.20 20.50 -26.64
N SER A 93 36.20 19.46 -27.47
CA SER A 93 35.06 18.56 -27.70
C SER A 93 34.66 17.84 -26.42
N GLY A 94 35.63 17.32 -25.63
CA GLY A 94 35.39 16.71 -24.35
C GLY A 94 34.76 17.69 -23.35
N SER A 95 35.25 18.95 -23.32
CA SER A 95 34.70 19.97 -22.42
C SER A 95 33.27 20.38 -22.80
N GLU A 96 32.97 20.50 -24.11
CA GLU A 96 31.60 20.73 -24.58
C GLU A 96 30.66 19.59 -24.19
N THR A 97 31.13 18.34 -24.31
CA THR A 97 30.38 17.15 -23.88
C THR A 97 30.10 17.18 -22.39
N ILE A 98 31.09 17.49 -21.53
CA ILE A 98 30.93 17.63 -20.09
C ILE A 98 29.91 18.73 -19.74
N ASN A 99 30.00 19.88 -20.44
CA ASN A 99 29.06 20.99 -20.20
C ASN A 99 27.60 20.59 -20.51
N ASN A 100 27.39 19.90 -21.63
CA ASN A 100 26.07 19.40 -22.02
C ASN A 100 25.54 18.34 -21.02
N ALA A 101 26.37 17.38 -20.63
CA ALA A 101 26.02 16.36 -19.65
C ALA A 101 25.68 16.98 -18.28
N SER A 102 26.43 18.01 -17.84
CA SER A 102 26.16 18.74 -16.61
C SER A 102 24.80 19.45 -16.64
N ALA A 103 24.43 20.02 -17.79
CA ALA A 103 23.12 20.65 -17.98
C ALA A 103 21.98 19.62 -17.94
N GLU A 104 22.19 18.43 -18.51
CA GLU A 104 21.21 17.34 -18.42
C GLU A 104 21.06 16.83 -16.98
N ILE A 105 22.16 16.68 -16.24
CA ILE A 105 22.13 16.32 -14.82
C ILE A 105 21.36 17.36 -14.02
N ALA A 106 21.63 18.65 -14.20
CA ALA A 106 20.92 19.74 -13.53
C ALA A 106 19.41 19.68 -13.80
N LYS A 107 18.99 19.44 -15.05
CA LYS A 107 17.59 19.28 -15.43
C LYS A 107 16.95 18.06 -14.77
N GLY A 108 17.61 16.90 -14.83
CA GLY A 108 17.11 15.67 -14.19
C GLY A 108 17.01 15.82 -12.68
N ASN A 109 17.92 16.58 -12.07
CA ASN A 109 17.94 16.87 -10.66
C ASN A 109 16.77 17.77 -10.23
N THR A 110 16.38 18.75 -11.06
CA THR A 110 15.17 19.56 -10.84
C THR A 110 13.89 18.69 -10.87
N ASP A 111 13.82 17.74 -11.82
CA ASP A 111 12.69 16.78 -11.85
C ASP A 111 12.66 15.91 -10.59
N LEU A 112 13.82 15.42 -10.15
CA LEU A 112 13.95 14.64 -8.92
C LEU A 112 13.54 15.45 -7.69
N SER A 113 13.92 16.75 -7.60
CA SER A 113 13.47 17.65 -6.54
C SER A 113 11.94 17.72 -6.46
N THR A 114 11.30 18.01 -7.60
CA THR A 114 9.84 18.12 -7.67
C THR A 114 9.16 16.81 -7.22
N ARG A 115 9.69 15.66 -7.65
CA ARG A 115 9.16 14.35 -7.25
C ARG A 115 9.38 14.06 -5.78
N THR A 116 10.50 14.49 -5.22
CA THR A 116 10.81 14.34 -3.78
C THR A 116 9.84 15.18 -2.93
N GLU A 117 9.54 16.42 -3.35
CA GLU A 117 8.54 17.27 -2.68
C GLU A 117 7.13 16.65 -2.77
N GLN A 118 6.73 16.13 -3.93
CA GLN A 118 5.45 15.43 -4.08
C GLN A 118 5.39 14.17 -3.21
N GLN A 119 6.47 13.42 -3.11
CA GLN A 119 6.56 12.26 -2.25
C GLN A 119 6.44 12.62 -0.78
N ALA A 120 7.08 13.70 -0.32
CA ALA A 120 6.94 14.21 1.05
C ALA A 120 5.48 14.57 1.37
N SER A 121 4.80 15.30 0.48
CA SER A 121 3.37 15.64 0.66
C SER A 121 2.47 14.39 0.71
N SER A 122 2.75 13.39 -0.12
CA SER A 122 1.98 12.13 -0.11
C SER A 122 2.23 11.30 1.16
N LEU A 123 3.45 11.36 1.72
CA LEU A 123 3.78 10.72 2.99
C LEU A 123 3.07 11.40 4.16
N GLU A 124 2.98 12.74 4.19
CA GLU A 124 2.21 13.48 5.21
C GLU A 124 0.73 13.08 5.19
N GLU A 125 0.10 13.01 4.00
CA GLU A 125 -1.29 12.57 3.84
C GLU A 125 -1.48 11.11 4.28
N THR A 126 -0.51 10.24 3.94
CA THR A 126 -0.51 8.84 4.35
C THR A 126 -0.39 8.70 5.87
N ALA A 127 0.52 9.45 6.50
CA ALA A 127 0.70 9.44 7.95
C ALA A 127 -0.57 9.91 8.68
N SER A 128 -1.22 10.98 8.20
CA SER A 128 -2.50 11.46 8.74
C SER A 128 -3.61 10.40 8.62
N SER A 129 -3.69 9.73 7.47
CA SER A 129 -4.66 8.65 7.26
C SER A 129 -4.40 7.44 8.17
N MET A 130 -3.13 7.13 8.44
CA MET A 130 -2.74 6.06 9.35
C MET A 130 -3.09 6.37 10.82
N GLU A 131 -2.97 7.64 11.24
CA GLU A 131 -3.42 8.07 12.57
C GLU A 131 -4.94 7.89 12.73
N GLU A 132 -5.73 8.27 11.71
CA GLU A 132 -7.19 8.09 11.72
C GLU A 132 -7.58 6.61 11.74
N LEU A 133 -6.89 5.77 10.93
CA LEU A 133 -7.08 4.32 10.94
C LEU A 133 -6.74 3.71 12.29
N THR A 134 -5.63 4.11 12.92
CA THR A 134 -5.24 3.65 14.27
C THR A 134 -6.33 3.95 15.29
N SER A 135 -6.85 5.19 15.29
CA SER A 135 -7.94 5.60 16.16
C SER A 135 -9.22 4.78 15.93
N THR A 136 -9.57 4.55 14.66
CA THR A 136 -10.77 3.78 14.28
C THR A 136 -10.65 2.31 14.69
N VAL A 137 -9.50 1.68 14.48
CA VAL A 137 -9.26 0.29 14.87
C VAL A 137 -9.29 0.13 16.40
N GLN A 138 -8.70 1.08 17.14
CA GLN A 138 -8.77 1.07 18.59
C GLN A 138 -10.22 1.22 19.09
N LEU A 139 -10.99 2.12 18.49
CA LEU A 139 -12.41 2.29 18.81
C LEU A 139 -13.22 1.02 18.51
N ASN A 140 -12.95 0.32 17.41
CA ASN A 140 -13.59 -0.94 17.07
C ASN A 140 -13.29 -2.03 18.11
N ALA A 141 -12.04 -2.15 18.57
CA ALA A 141 -11.67 -3.09 19.63
C ALA A 141 -12.40 -2.79 20.95
N ASP A 142 -12.51 -1.53 21.31
CA ASP A 142 -13.22 -1.11 22.54
C ASP A 142 -14.73 -1.32 22.44
N ASN A 143 -15.33 -1.00 21.28
CA ASN A 143 -16.75 -1.26 21.00
C ASN A 143 -17.06 -2.77 21.04
N ALA A 144 -16.20 -3.61 20.48
CA ALA A 144 -16.36 -5.06 20.53
C ALA A 144 -16.32 -5.59 21.97
N LYS A 145 -15.41 -5.08 22.81
CA LYS A 145 -15.35 -5.42 24.24
C LYS A 145 -16.63 -4.98 24.99
N GLN A 146 -17.11 -3.78 24.72
CA GLN A 146 -18.34 -3.26 25.33
C GLN A 146 -19.57 -4.07 24.92
N ALA A 147 -19.68 -4.40 23.60
CA ALA A 147 -20.75 -5.23 23.07
C ALA A 147 -20.73 -6.64 23.67
N ASN A 148 -19.54 -7.24 23.86
CA ASN A 148 -19.38 -8.52 24.57
C ASN A 148 -19.88 -8.46 26.01
N GLY A 149 -19.59 -7.38 26.74
CA GLY A 149 -20.09 -7.15 28.07
C GLY A 149 -21.63 -7.07 28.11
N LEU A 150 -22.24 -6.32 27.19
CA LEU A 150 -23.71 -6.20 27.10
C LEU A 150 -24.37 -7.54 26.70
N ALA A 151 -23.79 -8.27 25.79
CA ALA A 151 -24.26 -9.58 25.36
C ALA A 151 -24.19 -10.60 26.55
N SER A 152 -23.12 -10.58 27.34
CA SER A 152 -23.00 -11.41 28.55
C SER A 152 -24.07 -11.09 29.55
N GLU A 153 -24.37 -9.82 29.81
CA GLU A 153 -25.47 -9.40 30.71
C GLU A 153 -26.84 -9.82 30.17
N ALA A 154 -27.09 -9.65 28.86
CA ALA A 154 -28.32 -10.09 28.21
C ALA A 154 -28.51 -11.62 28.32
N SER A 155 -27.43 -12.40 28.16
CA SER A 155 -27.43 -13.85 28.35
C SER A 155 -27.85 -14.22 29.77
N ARG A 156 -27.29 -13.53 30.75
CA ARG A 156 -27.66 -13.75 32.16
C ARG A 156 -29.15 -13.49 32.42
N VAL A 157 -29.67 -12.38 31.88
CA VAL A 157 -31.10 -12.04 32.00
C VAL A 157 -31.98 -13.09 31.33
N ALA A 158 -31.62 -13.58 30.16
CA ALA A 158 -32.37 -14.62 29.47
C ALA A 158 -32.35 -15.97 30.22
N ILE A 159 -31.21 -16.35 30.79
CA ILE A 159 -31.08 -17.55 31.64
C ILE A 159 -31.98 -17.44 32.90
N ASP A 160 -31.96 -16.30 33.57
CA ASP A 160 -32.79 -16.07 34.75
C ASP A 160 -34.28 -16.03 34.37
N GLY A 161 -34.65 -15.46 33.22
CA GLY A 161 -35.98 -15.55 32.63
C GLY A 161 -36.42 -17.00 32.37
N GLY A 162 -35.53 -17.82 31.81
CA GLY A 162 -35.76 -19.25 31.62
C GLY A 162 -36.06 -19.99 32.93
N LYS A 163 -35.33 -19.70 34.02
CA LYS A 163 -35.60 -20.28 35.33
C LYS A 163 -36.96 -19.89 35.88
N LEU A 164 -37.39 -18.63 35.69
CA LEU A 164 -38.72 -18.18 36.08
C LEU A 164 -39.83 -18.91 35.34
N ILE A 165 -39.65 -19.12 34.03
CA ILE A 165 -40.56 -19.90 33.18
C ILE A 165 -40.67 -21.34 33.69
N GLU A 166 -39.55 -21.98 34.05
CA GLU A 166 -39.56 -23.34 34.63
C GLU A 166 -40.36 -23.42 35.95
N GLN A 167 -40.26 -22.40 36.80
CA GLN A 167 -41.09 -22.30 38.02
C GLN A 167 -42.57 -22.14 37.68
N VAL A 168 -42.92 -21.34 36.65
CA VAL A 168 -44.32 -21.20 36.21
C VAL A 168 -44.86 -22.53 35.66
N VAL A 169 -44.08 -23.29 34.87
CA VAL A 169 -44.45 -24.65 34.42
C VAL A 169 -44.75 -25.57 35.61
N GLY A 170 -43.91 -25.56 36.64
CA GLY A 170 -44.14 -26.32 37.87
C GLY A 170 -45.46 -25.91 38.56
N THR A 171 -45.71 -24.60 38.66
CA THR A 171 -46.97 -24.09 39.30
C THR A 171 -48.19 -24.48 38.48
N MET A 172 -48.14 -24.43 37.11
CA MET A 172 -49.23 -24.89 36.25
C MET A 172 -49.50 -26.39 36.39
N ALA A 173 -48.47 -27.20 36.55
CA ALA A 173 -48.64 -28.63 36.84
C ALA A 173 -49.35 -28.89 38.18
N ASP A 174 -49.01 -28.13 39.27
CA ASP A 174 -49.65 -28.21 40.57
C ASP A 174 -51.11 -27.77 40.51
N ILE A 175 -51.43 -26.72 39.72
CA ILE A 175 -52.84 -26.27 39.54
C ILE A 175 -53.62 -27.36 38.77
N ASN A 176 -53.04 -27.94 37.69
CA ASN A 176 -53.71 -29.03 36.98
C ASN A 176 -54.01 -30.23 37.91
N GLN A 177 -53.02 -30.64 38.72
CA GLN A 177 -53.24 -31.71 39.70
C GLN A 177 -54.31 -31.38 40.69
N SER A 178 -54.37 -30.15 41.19
CA SER A 178 -55.39 -29.68 42.14
C SER A 178 -56.78 -29.66 41.52
N ALA A 179 -56.91 -29.20 40.28
CA ALA A 179 -58.15 -29.21 39.52
C ALA A 179 -58.70 -30.64 39.29
N LYS A 180 -57.82 -31.60 38.96
CA LYS A 180 -58.21 -33.02 38.89
C LYS A 180 -58.71 -33.57 40.18
N LYS A 181 -58.06 -33.25 41.31
CA LYS A 181 -58.56 -33.65 42.63
C LYS A 181 -59.94 -33.05 42.95
N ILE A 182 -60.18 -31.81 42.53
CA ILE A 182 -61.53 -31.19 42.72
C ILE A 182 -62.56 -31.90 41.81
N GLU A 183 -62.21 -32.25 40.55
CA GLU A 183 -63.09 -33.04 39.72
C GLU A 183 -63.50 -34.36 40.32
N ASP A 184 -62.52 -35.08 40.92
CA ASP A 184 -62.82 -36.34 41.67
C ASP A 184 -63.78 -36.12 42.84
N ILE A 185 -63.56 -35.04 43.63
CA ILE A 185 -64.45 -34.68 44.78
C ILE A 185 -65.87 -34.37 44.29
N ILE A 186 -66.00 -33.60 43.18
CA ILE A 186 -67.30 -33.28 42.60
C ILE A 186 -67.99 -34.53 42.08
N GLY A 187 -67.25 -35.50 41.53
CA GLY A 187 -67.79 -36.81 41.16
C GLY A 187 -68.37 -37.58 42.36
N VAL A 188 -67.72 -37.50 43.52
CA VAL A 188 -68.25 -38.10 44.78
C VAL A 188 -69.47 -37.37 45.22
N ILE A 189 -69.55 -36.03 45.21
CA ILE A 189 -70.74 -35.25 45.60
C ILE A 189 -71.92 -35.56 44.69
N ASP A 190 -71.72 -35.67 43.38
CA ASP A 190 -72.79 -36.06 42.43
C ASP A 190 -73.29 -37.47 42.75
N GLY A 191 -72.40 -38.42 43.10
CA GLY A 191 -72.73 -39.77 43.52
C GLY A 191 -73.57 -39.76 44.87
N ILE A 192 -73.16 -38.88 45.80
CA ILE A 192 -73.94 -38.73 47.07
C ILE A 192 -75.33 -38.12 46.80
N ALA A 193 -75.39 -37.10 45.91
CA ALA A 193 -76.69 -36.52 45.54
C ALA A 193 -77.61 -37.53 44.86
N PHE A 194 -77.07 -38.37 43.98
CA PHE A 194 -77.84 -39.47 43.38
C PHE A 194 -78.34 -40.49 44.44
N GLN A 195 -77.45 -40.92 45.33
CA GLN A 195 -77.82 -41.83 46.41
C GLN A 195 -78.91 -41.21 47.28
N THR A 196 -78.79 -39.94 47.67
CA THR A 196 -79.74 -39.21 48.42
C THR A 196 -81.09 -39.07 47.71
N ASN A 197 -81.10 -38.84 46.42
CA ASN A 197 -82.31 -38.83 45.60
C ASN A 197 -83.04 -40.18 45.58
N ILE A 198 -82.26 -41.31 45.53
CA ILE A 198 -82.86 -42.63 45.57
C ILE A 198 -83.38 -42.95 46.97
N LEU A 199 -82.68 -42.57 48.06
CA LEU A 199 -83.14 -42.72 49.46
C LEU A 199 -84.41 -41.89 49.66
N ALA A 200 -84.50 -40.70 49.17
CA ALA A 200 -85.67 -39.84 49.30
C ALA A 200 -86.86 -40.41 48.47
N LEU A 201 -86.61 -40.99 47.32
CA LEU A 201 -87.61 -41.70 46.50
C LEU A 201 -88.22 -42.91 47.31
N ASN A 202 -87.31 -43.74 47.85
CA ASN A 202 -87.73 -44.88 48.63
C ASN A 202 -88.57 -44.44 49.91
N ALA A 203 -88.10 -43.38 50.55
CA ALA A 203 -88.85 -42.82 51.69
C ALA A 203 -90.26 -42.26 51.31
N ALA A 204 -90.34 -41.58 50.13
CA ALA A 204 -91.63 -41.11 49.59
C ALA A 204 -92.58 -42.27 49.24
N VAL A 205 -92.05 -43.34 48.69
CA VAL A 205 -92.84 -44.55 48.41
C VAL A 205 -93.38 -45.18 49.74
N GLU A 206 -92.55 -45.33 50.73
CA GLU A 206 -92.96 -45.92 51.99
C GLU A 206 -93.90 -45.00 52.79
N ALA A 207 -93.74 -43.69 52.70
CA ALA A 207 -94.67 -42.68 53.23
C ALA A 207 -96.06 -42.77 52.51
N ALA A 208 -96.09 -42.99 51.19
CA ALA A 208 -97.34 -43.24 50.46
C ALA A 208 -98.01 -44.55 50.91
N ARG A 209 -97.19 -45.54 51.21
CA ARG A 209 -97.68 -46.88 51.70
C ARG A 209 -98.35 -46.79 53.09
N ALA A 210 -97.89 -45.88 53.98
CA ALA A 210 -98.44 -45.66 55.33
C ALA A 210 -99.73 -44.82 55.30
N GLY A 211 -100.24 -44.40 54.19
CA GLY A 211 -101.51 -43.68 54.00
C GLY A 211 -101.53 -42.35 54.77
N GLU A 212 -102.63 -41.98 55.43
CA GLU A 212 -102.78 -40.71 56.18
C GLU A 212 -101.70 -40.47 57.25
N GLN A 213 -101.16 -41.55 57.88
CA GLN A 213 -100.07 -41.47 58.86
C GLN A 213 -98.70 -41.08 58.28
N GLY A 214 -98.54 -41.31 57.01
CA GLY A 214 -97.27 -40.98 56.28
C GLY A 214 -97.17 -39.59 55.65
N ARG A 215 -98.21 -38.75 55.70
CA ARG A 215 -98.25 -37.47 54.97
C ARG A 215 -97.14 -36.51 55.38
N GLY A 216 -96.79 -36.37 56.67
CA GLY A 216 -95.66 -35.54 57.13
C GLY A 216 -94.33 -36.03 56.59
N PHE A 217 -94.08 -37.35 56.55
CA PHE A 217 -92.89 -37.96 55.96
C PHE A 217 -92.78 -37.81 54.43
N ALA A 218 -93.92 -37.83 53.74
CA ALA A 218 -93.97 -37.63 52.27
C ALA A 218 -93.50 -36.23 51.87
N VAL A 219 -93.89 -35.18 52.65
CA VAL A 219 -93.42 -33.79 52.39
C VAL A 219 -91.91 -33.66 52.59
N VAL A 220 -91.43 -34.25 53.74
CA VAL A 220 -89.96 -34.22 53.95
C VAL A 220 -89.17 -35.01 52.87
N ALA A 221 -89.68 -36.19 52.48
CA ALA A 221 -89.03 -36.94 51.39
C ALA A 221 -89.01 -36.20 50.07
N SER A 222 -90.09 -35.47 49.70
CA SER A 222 -90.14 -34.62 48.51
C SER A 222 -89.16 -33.46 48.59
N GLU A 223 -89.02 -32.83 49.75
CA GLU A 223 -88.08 -31.70 49.96
C GLU A 223 -86.62 -32.20 49.85
N VAL A 224 -86.29 -33.36 50.50
CA VAL A 224 -84.98 -34.00 50.42
C VAL A 224 -84.67 -34.40 48.98
N ARG A 225 -85.67 -34.92 48.27
CA ARG A 225 -85.49 -35.23 46.84
C ARG A 225 -85.16 -33.99 45.94
N THR A 226 -85.89 -32.88 46.17
CA THR A 226 -85.66 -31.61 45.51
C THR A 226 -84.28 -31.06 45.86
N LEU A 227 -83.87 -31.17 47.13
CA LEU A 227 -82.48 -30.76 47.53
C LEU A 227 -81.44 -31.61 46.88
N ALA A 228 -81.64 -32.95 46.80
CA ALA A 228 -80.69 -33.83 46.10
C ALA A 228 -80.53 -33.52 44.62
N GLN A 229 -81.65 -33.24 43.92
CA GLN A 229 -81.65 -32.81 42.53
C GLN A 229 -80.93 -31.45 42.34
N ARG A 230 -81.15 -30.48 43.20
CA ARG A 230 -80.39 -29.21 43.17
C ARG A 230 -78.92 -29.41 43.43
N SER A 231 -78.57 -30.29 44.36
CA SER A 231 -77.16 -30.63 44.63
C SER A 231 -76.47 -31.30 43.43
N ALA A 232 -77.16 -32.25 42.76
CA ALA A 232 -76.65 -32.86 41.54
C ALA A 232 -76.45 -31.85 40.37
N ASN A 233 -77.42 -30.93 40.19
CA ASN A 233 -77.25 -29.88 39.16
C ASN A 233 -76.05 -28.95 39.47
N ALA A 234 -75.94 -28.51 40.74
CA ALA A 234 -74.82 -27.69 41.21
C ALA A 234 -73.50 -28.44 41.05
N ALA A 235 -73.43 -29.73 41.36
CA ALA A 235 -72.22 -30.55 41.11
C ALA A 235 -71.89 -30.63 39.67
N LYS A 236 -72.85 -30.78 38.77
CA LYS A 236 -72.65 -30.75 37.34
C LYS A 236 -72.10 -29.41 36.82
N ASP A 237 -72.71 -28.29 37.26
CA ASP A 237 -72.26 -26.96 36.91
C ASP A 237 -70.80 -26.75 37.38
N ILE A 238 -70.44 -27.17 38.56
CA ILE A 238 -69.04 -27.08 39.06
C ILE A 238 -68.12 -27.99 38.26
N LYS A 239 -68.55 -29.20 37.90
CA LYS A 239 -67.75 -30.08 37.03
C LYS A 239 -67.41 -29.46 35.71
N ASP A 240 -68.39 -28.82 35.04
CA ASP A 240 -68.21 -28.16 33.79
C ASP A 240 -67.19 -26.98 33.90
N LEU A 241 -67.26 -26.17 34.98
CA LEU A 241 -66.32 -25.10 35.31
C LEU A 241 -64.91 -25.62 35.54
N ILE A 242 -64.75 -26.73 36.24
CA ILE A 242 -63.46 -27.35 36.53
C ILE A 242 -62.86 -27.90 35.22
N SER A 243 -63.63 -28.57 34.34
CA SER A 243 -63.23 -29.07 33.08
C SER A 243 -62.72 -27.92 32.13
N ASP A 244 -63.43 -26.78 32.06
CA ASP A 244 -63.01 -25.59 31.36
C ASP A 244 -61.68 -25.00 31.92
N SER A 245 -61.59 -25.01 33.31
CA SER A 245 -60.38 -24.55 33.98
C SER A 245 -59.15 -25.45 33.65
N VAL A 246 -59.34 -26.79 33.65
CA VAL A 246 -58.23 -27.70 33.18
C VAL A 246 -57.79 -27.44 31.79
N THR A 247 -58.75 -27.29 30.87
CA THR A 247 -58.42 -26.98 29.46
C THR A 247 -57.61 -25.66 29.32
N LYS A 248 -57.98 -24.59 30.05
CA LYS A 248 -57.27 -23.31 30.07
C LYS A 248 -55.89 -23.45 30.69
N VAL A 249 -55.71 -24.23 31.72
CA VAL A 249 -54.41 -24.51 32.34
C VAL A 249 -53.52 -25.29 31.39
N GLU A 250 -54.04 -26.28 30.66
CA GLU A 250 -53.31 -27.04 29.66
C GLU A 250 -52.80 -26.12 28.52
N SER A 251 -53.67 -25.28 27.93
CA SER A 251 -53.27 -24.28 26.92
C SER A 251 -52.25 -23.29 27.48
N GLY A 252 -52.41 -22.83 28.73
CA GLY A 252 -51.44 -21.96 29.39
C GLY A 252 -50.08 -22.63 29.56
N ASN A 253 -50.06 -23.93 29.90
CA ASN A 253 -48.83 -24.70 30.01
C ASN A 253 -48.09 -24.87 28.68
N GLU A 254 -48.80 -25.06 27.55
CA GLU A 254 -48.21 -25.11 26.23
C GLU A 254 -47.52 -23.79 25.87
N LEU A 255 -48.19 -22.64 26.06
CA LEU A 255 -47.64 -21.30 25.81
C LEU A 255 -46.42 -21.00 26.68
N VAL A 256 -46.42 -21.41 27.93
CA VAL A 256 -45.29 -21.22 28.84
C VAL A 256 -44.07 -22.09 28.40
N ASN A 257 -44.33 -23.35 28.00
CA ASN A 257 -43.27 -24.21 27.44
C ASN A 257 -42.67 -23.65 26.17
N GLU A 258 -43.47 -23.10 25.24
CA GLU A 258 -42.99 -22.41 24.03
C GLU A 258 -42.17 -21.19 24.40
N SER A 259 -42.57 -20.39 25.35
CA SER A 259 -41.80 -19.26 25.89
C SER A 259 -40.44 -19.72 26.44
N GLY A 260 -40.41 -20.88 27.12
CA GLY A 260 -39.13 -21.46 27.59
C GLY A 260 -38.17 -21.84 26.46
N LYS A 261 -38.69 -22.42 25.37
CA LYS A 261 -37.88 -22.70 24.18
C LYS A 261 -37.32 -21.42 23.55
N THR A 262 -38.16 -20.40 23.42
CA THR A 262 -37.77 -19.07 22.93
C THR A 262 -36.63 -18.46 23.77
N MET A 263 -36.71 -18.56 25.11
CA MET A 263 -35.60 -18.12 25.97
C MET A 263 -34.29 -18.86 25.70
N GLN A 264 -34.35 -20.16 25.44
CA GLN A 264 -33.17 -20.96 25.11
C GLN A 264 -32.58 -20.58 23.77
N GLU A 265 -33.41 -20.27 22.76
CA GLU A 265 -32.98 -19.77 21.46
C GLU A 265 -32.30 -18.40 21.59
N ILE A 266 -32.86 -17.49 22.42
CA ILE A 266 -32.23 -16.19 22.73
C ILE A 266 -30.84 -16.38 23.34
N VAL A 267 -30.67 -17.28 24.31
CA VAL A 267 -29.37 -17.57 24.93
C VAL A 267 -28.36 -18.03 23.86
N THR A 268 -28.81 -18.93 22.97
CA THR A 268 -27.95 -19.43 21.86
C THR A 268 -27.56 -18.31 20.89
N ALA A 269 -28.49 -17.44 20.53
CA ALA A 269 -28.23 -16.30 19.65
C ALA A 269 -27.24 -15.32 20.29
N ILE A 270 -27.40 -15.00 21.59
CA ILE A 270 -26.49 -14.13 22.32
C ILE A 270 -25.07 -14.74 22.38
N GLN A 271 -24.98 -16.07 22.54
CA GLN A 271 -23.69 -16.75 22.56
C GLN A 271 -22.93 -16.59 21.24
N ARG A 272 -23.64 -16.66 20.10
CA ARG A 272 -23.05 -16.35 18.77
C ARG A 272 -22.61 -14.90 18.66
N VAL A 273 -23.35 -13.96 19.20
CA VAL A 273 -22.94 -12.55 19.25
C VAL A 273 -21.64 -12.38 20.03
N ASN A 274 -21.50 -13.03 21.18
CA ASN A 274 -20.28 -13.01 21.99
C ASN A 274 -19.07 -13.56 21.17
N ASP A 275 -19.26 -14.67 20.47
CA ASP A 275 -18.21 -15.27 19.65
C ASP A 275 -17.74 -14.28 18.56
N ILE A 276 -18.70 -13.67 17.84
CA ILE A 276 -18.41 -12.66 16.80
C ILE A 276 -17.69 -11.44 17.41
N MET A 277 -18.12 -10.94 18.54
CA MET A 277 -17.46 -9.79 19.20
C MET A 277 -16.03 -10.12 19.63
N SER A 278 -15.78 -11.36 20.07
CA SER A 278 -14.44 -11.85 20.40
C SER A 278 -13.54 -11.93 19.15
N GLU A 279 -14.08 -12.39 18.01
CA GLU A 279 -13.37 -12.40 16.74
C GLU A 279 -13.04 -10.97 16.26
N ILE A 280 -14.01 -10.03 16.36
CA ILE A 280 -13.79 -8.62 15.98
C ILE A 280 -12.69 -8.00 16.86
N ALA A 281 -12.72 -8.23 18.18
CA ALA A 281 -11.71 -7.71 19.09
C ALA A 281 -10.31 -8.26 18.75
N SER A 282 -10.21 -9.55 18.43
CA SER A 282 -8.96 -10.20 18.03
C SER A 282 -8.44 -9.66 16.68
N ALA A 283 -9.32 -9.55 15.67
CA ALA A 283 -8.98 -8.99 14.37
C ALA A 283 -8.54 -7.52 14.47
N SER A 284 -9.21 -6.73 15.31
CA SER A 284 -8.81 -5.34 15.56
C SER A 284 -7.44 -5.24 16.24
N ALA A 285 -7.11 -6.14 17.15
CA ALA A 285 -5.78 -6.19 17.75
C ALA A 285 -4.69 -6.55 16.73
N GLU A 286 -4.96 -7.48 15.81
CA GLU A 286 -4.05 -7.84 14.72
C GLU A 286 -3.89 -6.66 13.73
N GLN A 287 -4.99 -5.98 13.39
CA GLN A 287 -4.95 -4.76 12.57
C GLN A 287 -4.09 -3.66 13.21
N ALA A 288 -4.24 -3.43 14.52
CA ALA A 288 -3.43 -2.45 15.24
C ALA A 288 -1.93 -2.77 15.15
N SER A 289 -1.55 -4.05 15.25
CA SER A 289 -0.16 -4.49 15.06
C SER A 289 0.33 -4.28 13.63
N GLY A 290 -0.50 -4.57 12.63
CA GLY A 290 -0.16 -4.32 11.22
C GLY A 290 0.01 -2.83 10.90
N ILE A 291 -0.84 -1.98 11.49
CA ILE A 291 -0.73 -0.53 11.38
C ILE A 291 0.58 0.00 11.99
N ASP A 292 1.03 -0.55 13.13
CA ASP A 292 2.32 -0.19 13.73
C ASP A 292 3.50 -0.53 12.82
N GLU A 293 3.45 -1.67 12.10
CA GLU A 293 4.46 -2.02 11.10
C GLU A 293 4.45 -1.07 9.90
N ILE A 294 3.26 -0.68 9.43
CA ILE A 294 3.13 0.31 8.33
C ILE A 294 3.66 1.66 8.78
N ASN A 295 3.39 2.12 9.99
CA ASN A 295 3.92 3.37 10.53
C ASN A 295 5.46 3.38 10.56
N LYS A 296 6.09 2.27 10.91
CA LYS A 296 7.56 2.12 10.84
C LYS A 296 8.07 2.25 9.40
N ALA A 297 7.37 1.64 8.44
CA ALA A 297 7.72 1.75 7.02
C ALA A 297 7.55 3.18 6.49
N VAL A 298 6.49 3.89 6.87
CA VAL A 298 6.25 5.29 6.51
C VAL A 298 7.35 6.19 7.08
N THR A 299 7.75 5.99 8.34
CA THR A 299 8.87 6.73 8.95
C THR A 299 10.17 6.51 8.18
N GLN A 300 10.44 5.27 7.77
CA GLN A 300 11.63 4.94 6.97
C GLN A 300 11.59 5.56 5.57
N MET A 301 10.40 5.65 4.96
CA MET A 301 10.20 6.36 3.69
C MET A 301 10.42 7.87 3.83
N ASP A 302 10.03 8.46 4.97
CA ASP A 302 10.30 9.86 5.25
C ASP A 302 11.80 10.14 5.36
N GLU A 303 12.54 9.31 6.10
CA GLU A 303 14.00 9.40 6.18
C GLU A 303 14.67 9.31 4.79
N MET A 304 14.22 8.38 3.95
CA MET A 304 14.72 8.26 2.57
C MET A 304 14.37 9.50 1.72
N THR A 305 13.21 10.08 1.92
CA THR A 305 12.77 11.29 1.21
C THR A 305 13.64 12.50 1.60
N GLN A 306 13.96 12.65 2.88
CA GLN A 306 14.89 13.68 3.36
C GLN A 306 16.32 13.45 2.84
N GLN A 307 16.80 12.20 2.79
CA GLN A 307 18.09 11.86 2.17
C GLN A 307 18.09 12.20 0.67
N ASN A 308 17.01 11.92 -0.05
CA ASN A 308 16.88 12.28 -1.47
C ASN A 308 16.94 13.79 -1.66
N ALA A 309 16.31 14.58 -0.80
CA ALA A 309 16.40 16.04 -0.85
C ALA A 309 17.84 16.53 -0.68
N ALA A 310 18.59 15.98 0.28
CA ALA A 310 20.01 16.31 0.47
C ALA A 310 20.87 15.90 -0.74
N LEU A 311 20.63 14.71 -1.31
CA LEU A 311 21.33 14.25 -2.51
C LEU A 311 21.03 15.11 -3.74
N VAL A 312 19.81 15.64 -3.86
CA VAL A 312 19.42 16.59 -4.89
C VAL A 312 20.25 17.87 -4.78
N GLU A 313 20.43 18.43 -3.58
CA GLU A 313 21.25 19.62 -3.37
C GLU A 313 22.72 19.35 -3.73
N GLU A 314 23.28 18.23 -3.28
CA GLU A 314 24.66 17.87 -3.60
C GLU A 314 24.87 17.64 -5.10
N ALA A 315 23.95 16.96 -5.78
CA ALA A 315 24.02 16.72 -7.23
C ALA A 315 23.90 18.02 -8.03
N ALA A 316 23.08 18.99 -7.59
CA ALA A 316 22.96 20.30 -8.20
C ALA A 316 24.31 21.06 -8.11
N ALA A 317 24.90 21.11 -6.93
CA ALA A 317 26.19 21.77 -6.71
C ALA A 317 27.32 21.12 -7.53
N ALA A 318 27.33 19.78 -7.64
CA ALA A 318 28.30 19.04 -8.44
C ALA A 318 28.14 19.32 -9.95
N ALA A 319 26.91 19.35 -10.46
CA ALA A 319 26.62 19.66 -11.86
C ALA A 319 27.03 21.10 -12.22
N GLU A 320 26.75 22.07 -11.34
CA GLU A 320 27.18 23.46 -11.51
C GLU A 320 28.70 23.59 -11.52
N SER A 321 29.39 22.90 -10.60
CA SER A 321 30.85 22.86 -10.55
C SER A 321 31.45 22.26 -11.81
N MET A 322 30.91 21.16 -12.33
CA MET A 322 31.37 20.52 -13.59
C MET A 322 31.15 21.44 -14.78
N SER A 323 30.01 22.10 -14.90
CA SER A 323 29.72 23.06 -15.98
C SER A 323 30.68 24.26 -15.92
N SER A 324 30.97 24.77 -14.74
CA SER A 324 31.92 25.86 -14.52
C SER A 324 33.34 25.45 -14.93
N GLN A 325 33.81 24.26 -14.54
CA GLN A 325 35.13 23.73 -14.90
C GLN A 325 35.25 23.48 -16.40
N ALA A 326 34.23 22.91 -17.02
CA ALA A 326 34.19 22.71 -18.48
C ALA A 326 34.25 24.05 -19.23
N SER A 327 33.50 25.04 -18.79
CA SER A 327 33.52 26.39 -19.35
C SER A 327 34.89 27.06 -19.21
N GLN A 328 35.58 26.90 -18.09
CA GLN A 328 36.95 27.39 -17.90
C GLN A 328 37.95 26.68 -18.84
N LEU A 329 37.82 25.36 -19.04
CA LEU A 329 38.63 24.62 -19.98
C LEU A 329 38.44 25.12 -21.41
N ILE A 330 37.19 25.29 -21.84
CA ILE A 330 36.86 25.87 -23.15
C ILE A 330 37.47 27.25 -23.28
N SER A 331 37.38 28.12 -22.27
CA SER A 331 37.97 29.46 -22.29
C SER A 331 39.50 29.43 -22.44
N ARG A 332 40.17 28.51 -21.74
CA ARG A 332 41.64 28.36 -21.84
C ARG A 332 42.06 27.78 -23.18
N VAL A 333 41.31 26.84 -23.70
CA VAL A 333 41.56 26.21 -25.01
C VAL A 333 41.28 27.17 -26.18
N ASN A 334 40.33 28.10 -26.02
CA ASN A 334 40.02 29.15 -26.99
C ASN A 334 41.17 30.17 -27.21
N PHE A 335 42.19 30.15 -26.34
CA PHE A 335 43.46 30.86 -26.61
C PHE A 335 44.14 30.35 -27.87
N PHE A 336 43.96 29.08 -28.22
CA PHE A 336 44.56 28.45 -29.38
C PHE A 336 43.65 28.63 -30.61
N GLU A 337 44.21 29.25 -31.66
CA GLU A 337 43.56 29.33 -32.97
C GLU A 337 43.80 28.03 -33.74
N LEU A 338 42.73 27.24 -33.84
CA LEU A 338 42.69 26.02 -34.66
C LEU A 338 42.30 26.42 -36.08
N GLY A 339 43.10 26.11 -37.10
CA GLY A 339 42.68 26.24 -38.48
C GLY A 339 41.39 25.42 -38.71
N HIS A 340 40.68 25.71 -39.79
CA HIS A 340 39.54 24.87 -40.20
C HIS A 340 40.00 23.43 -40.39
N VAL A 341 39.95 22.66 -39.35
CA VAL A 341 39.97 21.20 -39.47
C VAL A 341 38.66 20.88 -40.18
N GLN A 342 38.75 20.36 -41.38
CA GLN A 342 37.62 19.81 -42.09
C GLN A 342 36.93 18.85 -41.11
N GLU A 343 35.77 19.23 -40.62
CA GLU A 343 34.95 18.42 -39.72
C GLU A 343 34.85 17.04 -40.38
N ILE A 344 35.61 16.08 -39.85
CA ILE A 344 35.33 14.67 -40.11
C ILE A 344 33.96 14.50 -39.57
N ALA A 345 32.95 14.33 -40.43
CA ALA A 345 31.55 14.16 -40.06
C ALA A 345 31.48 13.27 -38.82
N PRO A 346 30.86 13.74 -37.74
CA PRO A 346 30.74 12.91 -36.54
C PRO A 346 30.19 11.57 -36.98
N ALA A 347 30.83 10.49 -36.54
CA ALA A 347 30.28 9.14 -36.73
C ALA A 347 28.81 9.21 -36.36
N PRO A 348 27.87 8.66 -37.17
CA PRO A 348 26.46 8.75 -36.90
C PRO A 348 26.26 8.37 -35.43
N PRO A 349 25.46 9.17 -34.64
CA PRO A 349 25.26 8.90 -33.23
C PRO A 349 24.87 7.44 -33.13
N MET A 350 25.65 6.67 -32.39
CA MET A 350 25.23 5.30 -32.02
C MET A 350 23.79 5.43 -31.57
N ALA A 351 22.88 4.77 -32.29
CA ALA A 351 21.47 4.78 -31.96
C ALA A 351 21.37 4.56 -30.44
N PRO A 352 20.59 5.38 -29.70
CA PRO A 352 20.47 5.23 -28.27
C PRO A 352 20.20 3.75 -28.02
N ALA A 353 21.06 3.12 -27.22
CA ALA A 353 20.86 1.73 -26.83
C ALA A 353 19.42 1.64 -26.37
N THR A 354 18.60 0.90 -27.12
CA THR A 354 17.21 0.66 -26.74
C THR A 354 17.24 0.29 -25.26
N PRO A 355 16.53 1.04 -24.39
CA PRO A 355 16.51 0.70 -22.96
C PRO A 355 16.18 -0.79 -22.88
N PRO A 356 16.85 -1.57 -22.04
CA PRO A 356 16.59 -3.00 -21.90
C PRO A 356 15.09 -3.15 -21.74
N ALA A 357 14.47 -3.91 -22.66
CA ALA A 357 13.04 -4.15 -22.67
C ALA A 357 12.67 -4.53 -21.23
N LYS A 358 11.79 -3.73 -20.59
CA LYS A 358 11.24 -4.07 -19.27
C LYS A 358 10.87 -5.54 -19.34
N PRO A 359 11.34 -6.40 -18.43
CA PRO A 359 10.95 -7.79 -18.46
C PRO A 359 9.42 -7.79 -18.46
N LYS A 360 8.81 -8.30 -19.53
CA LYS A 360 7.38 -8.58 -19.56
C LYS A 360 7.18 -9.61 -18.47
N VAL A 361 6.82 -9.14 -17.27
CA VAL A 361 6.33 -10.01 -16.23
C VAL A 361 5.07 -10.63 -16.82
N SER A 362 5.23 -11.86 -17.30
CA SER A 362 4.13 -12.64 -17.82
C SER A 362 3.11 -12.75 -16.69
N ALA A 363 1.93 -12.17 -16.91
CA ALA A 363 0.78 -12.27 -16.00
C ALA A 363 0.33 -13.73 -15.72
N LYS A 364 1.09 -14.71 -16.22
CA LYS A 364 0.82 -16.13 -16.06
C LYS A 364 1.45 -16.76 -14.81
N ALA A 365 2.29 -16.02 -14.05
CA ALA A 365 2.93 -16.55 -12.85
C ALA A 365 2.17 -16.23 -11.53
N LEU A 366 1.13 -15.39 -11.55
CA LEU A 366 0.29 -15.10 -10.38
C LEU A 366 -1.00 -15.94 -10.29
N ALA A 367 -1.21 -16.90 -11.20
CA ALA A 367 -2.44 -17.71 -11.24
C ALA A 367 -2.26 -19.13 -10.69
N ALA A 368 -1.22 -19.41 -9.91
CA ALA A 368 -0.98 -20.73 -9.33
C ALA A 368 -0.79 -20.69 -7.81
N ALA A 369 -1.72 -20.03 -7.09
CA ALA A 369 -1.99 -20.37 -5.70
C ALA A 369 -3.17 -21.37 -5.71
N PRO A 370 -3.09 -22.53 -5.05
CA PRO A 370 -4.20 -23.48 -5.03
C PRO A 370 -5.38 -22.85 -4.26
N LYS A 371 -6.45 -22.52 -4.98
CA LYS A 371 -7.75 -22.26 -4.38
C LYS A 371 -8.21 -23.54 -3.70
N LYS A 372 -8.05 -23.63 -2.37
CA LYS A 372 -8.82 -24.57 -1.56
C LYS A 372 -10.29 -24.22 -1.77
N SER A 373 -11.00 -25.04 -2.52
CA SER A 373 -12.45 -24.97 -2.65
C SER A 373 -13.07 -25.31 -1.30
N LEU A 374 -13.51 -24.29 -0.56
CA LEU A 374 -14.56 -24.47 0.43
C LEU A 374 -15.85 -24.70 -0.37
N GLN A 375 -16.27 -25.96 -0.48
CA GLN A 375 -17.62 -26.29 -0.86
C GLN A 375 -18.55 -25.82 0.27
N ALA A 376 -19.13 -24.64 0.10
CA ALA A 376 -20.32 -24.26 0.83
C ALA A 376 -21.49 -24.94 0.15
N SER A 377 -22.09 -25.94 0.82
CA SER A 377 -23.41 -26.44 0.52
C SER A 377 -24.42 -25.31 0.75
N HIS A 378 -25.06 -24.86 -0.31
CA HIS A 378 -26.25 -24.03 -0.24
C HIS A 378 -27.44 -24.93 0.14
N PRO A 379 -28.21 -24.56 1.14
CA PRO A 379 -29.65 -24.86 1.15
C PRO A 379 -30.38 -23.73 0.42
N ASP A 380 -31.44 -24.10 -0.27
CA ASP A 380 -32.34 -23.28 -1.04
C ASP A 380 -32.75 -21.98 -0.35
N ASP A 381 -32.44 -20.84 -0.99
CA ASP A 381 -33.00 -19.51 -0.69
C ASP A 381 -34.00 -19.13 -1.77
N ASP A 382 -35.23 -19.63 -1.60
CA ASP A 382 -36.44 -19.04 -2.16
C ASP A 382 -37.36 -18.69 -0.96
N GLU A 383 -37.21 -17.51 -0.36
CA GLU A 383 -38.24 -16.86 0.46
C GLU A 383 -37.72 -15.53 1.10
N TRP A 384 -37.44 -14.52 0.29
CA TRP A 384 -37.36 -13.13 0.76
C TRP A 384 -37.94 -12.14 -0.29
N GLU A 385 -39.22 -12.33 -0.67
CA GLU A 385 -40.02 -11.23 -1.17
C GLU A 385 -41.24 -11.07 -0.26
N SER A 386 -41.28 -9.98 0.45
CA SER A 386 -42.35 -9.38 1.24
C SER A 386 -42.06 -9.26 2.75
N PHE A 387 -41.38 -8.18 3.09
CA PHE A 387 -41.77 -7.29 4.20
C PHE A 387 -41.07 -5.95 4.03
#